data_de2869ecc53d5f0c02b90d056408d9e6
#
_entry.id   de2869ecc53d5f0c02b90d056408d9e6
#
_cell.length_a   1.000
_cell.length_b   1.000
_cell.length_c   1.000
_cell.angle_alpha   90.00
_cell.angle_beta   90.00
_cell.angle_gamma   90.00
#
_symmetry.space_group_name_H-M   'P 1'
#
loop_
_entity.id
_entity.type
_entity.pdbx_description
1 polymer ?
#
loop_
_entity_poly.entity_id
_entity_poly.type
_entity_poly.pdbx_seq_one_letter_code
_entity_poly.pdbx_strand_id
1 'polypeptide(L)'
;PYNVGVDCAILMNPQTWVASGHLGGFSDPLMDCKECHERFRADKIIEDFAAEKKIELKGSVDGWTQEEMRDFIEEHQIPCPTCGKHNFTDIRQFNLMFKTFQGVTEDAKNTVYLRPETAQGIFVNFKNVQRTSRKKIPFGIGQIGKSFRNEITPGNFTFRTREFEQMELEFFCEPGTDLEWFQ
;
A
#
# COMPACT_ATOMS: atom_id res chain seq x y z
N PRO A 1 -15.60 18.83 -21.59
CA PRO A 1 -15.34 17.70 -20.66
C PRO A 1 -14.65 18.22 -19.41
N TYR A 2 -15.10 17.73 -18.24
CA TYR A 2 -14.51 18.11 -16.94
C TYR A 2 -13.19 17.40 -16.68
N ASN A 3 -12.94 16.25 -17.28
CA ASN A 3 -11.80 15.41 -16.99
C ASN A 3 -10.72 15.49 -18.08
N VAL A 4 -9.46 15.31 -17.65
CA VAL A 4 -8.26 15.31 -18.50
C VAL A 4 -7.46 14.06 -18.21
N GLY A 5 -6.95 13.39 -19.23
CA GLY A 5 -6.02 12.27 -19.07
C GLY A 5 -4.58 12.74 -18.84
N VAL A 6 -3.84 12.00 -18.02
CA VAL A 6 -2.40 12.18 -17.85
C VAL A 6 -1.72 10.81 -17.89
N ASP A 7 -0.50 10.76 -18.38
CA ASP A 7 0.38 9.61 -18.29
C ASP A 7 1.68 10.02 -17.61
N CYS A 8 1.84 9.60 -16.35
CA CYS A 8 2.97 9.93 -15.51
C CYS A 8 3.97 8.78 -15.47
N ALA A 9 5.23 9.11 -15.22
CA ALA A 9 6.29 8.11 -15.10
C ALA A 9 6.05 7.12 -13.96
N ILE A 10 6.46 5.87 -14.16
CA ILE A 10 6.47 4.82 -13.11
C ILE A 10 7.54 5.16 -12.05
N LEU A 11 8.71 5.60 -12.48
CA LEU A 11 9.79 6.05 -11.61
C LEU A 11 9.65 7.56 -11.38
N MET A 12 9.58 7.96 -10.14
CA MET A 12 9.49 9.37 -9.73
C MET A 12 10.57 9.69 -8.70
N ASN A 13 10.78 10.99 -8.45
CA ASN A 13 11.70 11.41 -7.39
C ASN A 13 11.33 10.74 -6.06
N PRO A 14 12.28 10.10 -5.35
CA PRO A 14 12.01 9.44 -4.08
C PRO A 14 11.36 10.34 -3.01
N GLN A 15 11.57 11.66 -3.08
CA GLN A 15 10.90 12.61 -2.19
C GLN A 15 9.37 12.60 -2.33
N THR A 16 8.84 12.21 -3.47
CA THR A 16 7.40 12.01 -3.65
C THR A 16 6.86 10.96 -2.68
N TRP A 17 7.60 9.87 -2.50
CA TRP A 17 7.22 8.76 -1.62
C TRP A 17 7.46 9.05 -0.15
N VAL A 18 8.40 9.92 0.18
CA VAL A 18 8.56 10.47 1.53
C VAL A 18 7.38 11.37 1.87
N ALA A 19 7.04 12.31 0.98
CA ALA A 19 5.96 13.27 1.19
C ALA A 19 4.57 12.60 1.29
N SER A 20 4.35 11.53 0.53
CA SER A 20 3.08 10.76 0.56
C SER A 20 3.02 9.73 1.70
N GLY A 21 4.10 9.55 2.46
CA GLY A 21 4.16 8.60 3.57
C GLY A 21 4.43 7.14 3.19
N HIS A 22 4.53 6.81 1.89
CA HIS A 22 4.72 5.43 1.44
C HIS A 22 6.03 4.80 1.93
N LEU A 23 7.11 5.57 2.02
CA LEU A 23 8.38 5.02 2.52
C LEU A 23 8.35 4.72 4.02
N GLY A 24 7.53 5.44 4.79
CA GLY A 24 7.43 5.26 6.23
C GLY A 24 6.32 4.33 6.70
N GLY A 25 5.19 4.27 5.98
CA GLY A 25 3.97 3.63 6.48
C GLY A 25 3.35 2.58 5.55
N PHE A 26 3.82 2.43 4.32
CA PHE A 26 3.28 1.44 3.39
C PHE A 26 3.94 0.08 3.61
N SER A 27 3.57 -0.59 4.70
CA SER A 27 4.22 -1.83 5.15
C SER A 27 3.22 -2.81 5.75
N ASP A 28 3.52 -4.10 5.60
CA ASP A 28 2.78 -5.20 6.22
C ASP A 28 3.55 -5.74 7.45
N PRO A 29 2.85 -6.07 8.55
CA PRO A 29 3.45 -6.75 9.70
C PRO A 29 3.66 -8.23 9.39
N LEU A 30 4.92 -8.65 9.30
CA LEU A 30 5.27 -10.02 8.95
C LEU A 30 5.90 -10.79 10.10
N MET A 31 5.58 -12.08 10.18
CA MET A 31 6.23 -13.06 11.04
C MET A 31 6.40 -14.39 10.31
N ASP A 32 7.41 -15.15 10.70
CA ASP A 32 7.68 -16.47 10.16
C ASP A 32 7.39 -17.53 11.24
N CYS A 33 6.79 -18.66 10.85
CA CYS A 33 6.73 -19.83 11.73
C CYS A 33 8.11 -20.47 11.81
N LYS A 34 8.67 -20.65 13.02
CA LYS A 34 9.99 -21.26 13.23
C LYS A 34 10.03 -22.77 12.94
N GLU A 35 8.85 -23.41 12.86
CA GLU A 35 8.72 -24.84 12.66
C GLU A 35 8.61 -25.24 11.17
N CYS A 36 7.70 -24.60 10.44
CA CYS A 36 7.48 -24.90 9.03
C CYS A 36 8.11 -23.87 8.07
N HIS A 37 8.69 -22.79 8.60
CA HIS A 37 9.34 -21.71 7.84
C HIS A 37 8.41 -20.94 6.89
N GLU A 38 7.10 -21.12 7.04
CA GLU A 38 6.11 -20.35 6.30
C GLU A 38 5.99 -18.93 6.84
N ARG A 39 5.77 -17.98 5.93
CA ARG A 39 5.66 -16.56 6.23
C ARG A 39 4.21 -16.12 6.20
N PHE A 40 3.83 -15.30 7.19
CA PHE A 40 2.47 -14.82 7.36
C PHE A 40 2.42 -13.33 7.68
N ARG A 41 1.31 -12.72 7.35
CA ARG A 41 0.93 -11.41 7.88
C ARG A 41 0.31 -11.60 9.25
N ALA A 42 0.86 -10.92 10.26
CA ALA A 42 0.40 -11.03 11.64
C ALA A 42 -1.04 -10.53 11.81
N ASP A 43 -1.38 -9.40 11.17
CA ASP A 43 -2.73 -8.84 11.17
C ASP A 43 -3.77 -9.83 10.62
N LYS A 44 -3.46 -10.53 9.51
CA LYS A 44 -4.37 -11.50 8.90
C LYS A 44 -4.58 -12.73 9.76
N ILE A 45 -3.54 -13.27 10.38
CA ILE A 45 -3.68 -14.39 11.30
C ILE A 45 -4.57 -14.03 12.49
N ILE A 46 -4.42 -12.81 13.02
CA ILE A 46 -5.26 -12.31 14.11
C ILE A 46 -6.72 -12.19 13.66
N GLU A 47 -6.97 -11.56 12.50
CA GLU A 47 -8.33 -11.41 11.95
C GLU A 47 -9.02 -12.76 11.71
N ASP A 48 -8.31 -13.70 11.05
CA ASP A 48 -8.83 -15.02 10.73
C ASP A 48 -9.14 -15.83 12.01
N PHE A 49 -8.24 -15.79 12.98
CA PHE A 49 -8.43 -16.45 14.27
C PHE A 49 -9.61 -15.85 15.05
N ALA A 50 -9.67 -14.51 15.12
CA ALA A 50 -10.77 -13.83 15.81
C ALA A 50 -12.12 -14.11 15.15
N ALA A 51 -12.19 -14.17 13.82
CA ALA A 51 -13.40 -14.54 13.09
C ALA A 51 -13.82 -15.99 13.38
N GLU A 52 -12.88 -16.94 13.39
CA GLU A 52 -13.15 -18.35 13.72
C GLU A 52 -13.67 -18.51 15.15
N LYS A 53 -13.04 -17.84 16.11
CA LYS A 53 -13.39 -17.93 17.53
C LYS A 53 -14.50 -16.97 17.98
N LYS A 54 -14.98 -16.10 17.06
CA LYS A 54 -16.00 -15.06 17.33
C LYS A 54 -15.57 -14.10 18.45
N ILE A 55 -14.30 -13.71 18.44
CA ILE A 55 -13.73 -12.73 19.37
C ILE A 55 -13.96 -11.35 18.77
N GLU A 56 -14.53 -10.43 19.55
CA GLU A 56 -14.66 -9.02 19.15
C GLU A 56 -13.30 -8.32 19.27
N LEU A 57 -12.81 -7.80 18.14
CA LEU A 57 -11.58 -7.02 18.09
C LEU A 57 -11.87 -5.55 18.39
N LYS A 58 -10.94 -4.88 19.07
CA LYS A 58 -11.00 -3.44 19.33
C LYS A 58 -10.61 -2.65 18.08
N GLY A 59 -11.53 -2.55 17.12
CA GLY A 59 -11.29 -1.85 15.86
C GLY A 59 -10.54 -2.70 14.83
N SER A 60 -10.00 -2.05 13.78
CA SER A 60 -9.22 -2.71 12.73
C SER A 60 -7.83 -3.06 13.24
N VAL A 61 -7.36 -4.27 12.98
CA VAL A 61 -6.01 -4.75 13.36
C VAL A 61 -4.91 -3.97 12.62
N ASP A 62 -5.21 -3.38 11.46
CA ASP A 62 -4.26 -2.55 10.72
C ASP A 62 -3.73 -1.33 11.52
N GLY A 63 -4.49 -0.87 12.52
CA GLY A 63 -4.09 0.22 13.40
C GLY A 63 -3.30 -0.21 14.65
N TRP A 64 -3.10 -1.51 14.85
CA TRP A 64 -2.44 -2.01 16.05
C TRP A 64 -0.92 -1.88 15.93
N THR A 65 -0.28 -1.68 17.08
CA THR A 65 1.19 -1.73 17.18
C THR A 65 1.68 -3.18 17.08
N GLN A 66 2.96 -3.36 16.76
CA GLN A 66 3.59 -4.70 16.75
C GLN A 66 3.50 -5.40 18.12
N GLU A 67 3.55 -4.62 19.19
CA GLU A 67 3.44 -5.12 20.55
C GLU A 67 2.04 -5.65 20.83
N GLU A 68 1.00 -4.89 20.49
CA GLU A 68 -0.40 -5.32 20.62
C GLU A 68 -0.70 -6.58 19.82
N MET A 69 -0.20 -6.66 18.58
CA MET A 69 -0.34 -7.85 17.74
C MET A 69 0.35 -9.07 18.36
N ARG A 70 1.58 -8.88 18.83
CA ARG A 70 2.34 -9.96 19.48
C ARG A 70 1.64 -10.44 20.74
N ASP A 71 1.24 -9.52 21.63
CA ASP A 71 0.60 -9.84 22.88
C ASP A 71 -0.71 -10.59 22.65
N PHE A 72 -1.50 -10.21 21.66
CA PHE A 72 -2.72 -10.93 21.27
C PHE A 72 -2.41 -12.36 20.78
N ILE A 73 -1.39 -12.54 19.93
CA ILE A 73 -0.97 -13.84 19.41
C ILE A 73 -0.51 -14.75 20.55
N GLU A 74 0.26 -14.22 21.51
CA GLU A 74 0.74 -14.96 22.66
C GLU A 74 -0.39 -15.28 23.66
N GLU A 75 -1.25 -14.32 23.99
CA GLU A 75 -2.37 -14.50 24.91
C GLU A 75 -3.32 -15.61 24.45
N HIS A 76 -3.64 -15.60 23.16
CA HIS A 76 -4.58 -16.56 22.56
C HIS A 76 -3.90 -17.83 22.04
N GLN A 77 -2.57 -17.95 22.17
CA GLN A 77 -1.79 -19.11 21.69
C GLN A 77 -2.15 -19.49 20.25
N ILE A 78 -2.22 -18.49 19.38
CA ILE A 78 -2.69 -18.66 18.00
C ILE A 78 -1.80 -19.66 17.27
N PRO A 79 -2.36 -20.75 16.72
CA PRO A 79 -1.56 -21.75 16.03
C PRO A 79 -1.18 -21.30 14.62
N CYS A 80 -0.06 -21.77 14.15
CA CYS A 80 0.33 -21.59 12.74
C CYS A 80 -0.72 -22.26 11.82
N PRO A 81 -1.25 -21.55 10.83
CA PRO A 81 -2.26 -22.11 9.92
C PRO A 81 -1.79 -23.34 9.15
N THR A 82 -0.47 -23.46 8.92
CA THR A 82 0.09 -24.57 8.14
C THR A 82 0.43 -25.79 8.98
N CYS A 83 1.12 -25.62 10.11
CA CYS A 83 1.62 -26.75 10.91
C CYS A 83 0.91 -26.92 12.27
N GLY A 84 0.05 -26.01 12.66
CA GLY A 84 -0.72 -26.06 13.91
C GLY A 84 0.10 -25.75 15.18
N LYS A 85 1.39 -25.45 15.07
CA LYS A 85 2.25 -25.15 16.22
C LYS A 85 2.28 -23.64 16.51
N HIS A 86 2.40 -23.28 17.78
CA HIS A 86 2.59 -21.91 18.21
C HIS A 86 4.07 -21.64 18.45
N ASN A 87 4.78 -21.20 17.40
CA ASN A 87 6.21 -20.82 17.50
C ASN A 87 6.57 -19.86 16.38
N PHE A 88 6.39 -18.56 16.61
CA PHE A 88 6.64 -17.54 15.62
C PHE A 88 7.91 -16.72 15.91
N THR A 89 8.42 -16.05 14.89
CA THR A 89 9.44 -15.01 15.04
C THR A 89 8.80 -13.71 15.52
N ASP A 90 9.63 -12.74 15.90
CA ASP A 90 9.16 -11.38 16.12
C ASP A 90 8.51 -10.81 14.84
N ILE A 91 7.52 -9.93 15.03
CA ILE A 91 6.84 -9.23 13.96
C ILE A 91 7.77 -8.17 13.39
N ARG A 92 7.93 -8.14 12.07
CA ARG A 92 8.76 -7.17 11.34
C ARG A 92 7.92 -6.42 10.33
N GLN A 93 8.12 -5.12 10.21
CA GLN A 93 7.48 -4.34 9.15
C GLN A 93 8.20 -4.57 7.82
N PHE A 94 7.44 -4.92 6.80
CA PHE A 94 7.93 -5.12 5.44
C PHE A 94 7.30 -4.08 4.52
N ASN A 95 8.13 -3.16 4.02
CA ASN A 95 7.67 -2.13 3.10
C ASN A 95 7.32 -2.72 1.73
N LEU A 96 6.12 -2.41 1.25
CA LEU A 96 5.58 -2.95 0.00
C LEU A 96 6.07 -2.21 -1.26
N MET A 97 6.89 -1.17 -1.10
CA MET A 97 7.50 -0.48 -2.23
C MET A 97 8.55 -1.36 -2.91
N PHE A 98 8.44 -1.55 -4.23
CA PHE A 98 9.54 -2.10 -5.00
C PHE A 98 10.69 -1.12 -5.07
N LYS A 99 11.82 -1.51 -4.52
CA LYS A 99 13.07 -0.76 -4.56
C LYS A 99 13.92 -1.20 -5.74
N THR A 100 14.48 -0.25 -6.46
CA THR A 100 15.48 -0.47 -7.51
C THR A 100 16.52 0.63 -7.46
N PHE A 101 17.44 0.68 -8.39
CA PHE A 101 18.47 1.72 -8.46
C PHE A 101 18.68 2.19 -9.90
N GLN A 102 19.17 3.41 -10.04
CA GLN A 102 19.57 4.00 -11.30
C GLN A 102 21.10 4.13 -11.34
N GLY A 103 21.69 3.79 -12.49
CA GLY A 103 23.14 3.87 -12.67
C GLY A 103 23.86 2.54 -12.45
N VAL A 104 25.16 2.60 -12.19
CA VAL A 104 26.06 1.43 -12.18
C VAL A 104 26.19 0.81 -10.79
N THR A 105 25.94 1.56 -9.74
CA THR A 105 26.13 1.13 -8.34
C THR A 105 24.84 1.18 -7.55
N GLU A 106 24.63 0.15 -6.73
CA GLU A 106 23.52 0.08 -5.77
C GLU A 106 23.87 0.84 -4.50
N ASP A 107 23.64 2.14 -4.51
CA ASP A 107 23.84 2.98 -3.33
C ASP A 107 22.55 3.75 -2.96
N ALA A 108 22.54 4.34 -1.76
CA ALA A 108 21.39 5.06 -1.25
C ALA A 108 21.01 6.28 -2.12
N LYS A 109 21.97 6.89 -2.83
CA LYS A 109 21.73 8.06 -3.67
C LYS A 109 21.06 7.69 -4.98
N ASN A 110 21.32 6.47 -5.46
CA ASN A 110 20.80 5.95 -6.71
C ASN A 110 19.51 5.13 -6.53
N THR A 111 19.06 4.98 -5.30
CA THR A 111 17.84 4.23 -4.99
C THR A 111 16.60 4.96 -5.48
N VAL A 112 15.76 4.24 -6.24
CA VAL A 112 14.45 4.69 -6.70
C VAL A 112 13.41 3.60 -6.43
N TYR A 113 12.14 3.98 -6.56
CA TYR A 113 11.02 3.08 -6.25
C TYR A 113 10.03 3.07 -7.40
N LEU A 114 9.48 1.89 -7.69
CA LEU A 114 8.33 1.77 -8.58
C LEU A 114 7.08 2.27 -7.87
N ARG A 115 6.23 3.00 -8.58
CA ARG A 115 5.00 3.55 -7.99
C ARG A 115 4.05 2.43 -7.53
N PRO A 116 3.54 2.49 -6.29
CA PRO A 116 2.56 1.53 -5.78
C PRO A 116 1.11 1.87 -6.17
N GLU A 117 0.90 3.09 -6.67
CA GLU A 117 -0.37 3.63 -7.17
C GLU A 117 -0.14 4.80 -8.12
N THR A 118 -1.17 5.20 -8.85
CA THR A 118 -1.07 6.25 -9.86
C THR A 118 -1.38 7.65 -9.32
N ALA A 119 -1.96 7.77 -8.13
CA ALA A 119 -2.43 9.03 -7.54
C ALA A 119 -1.33 10.09 -7.40
N GLN A 120 -0.14 9.73 -6.91
CA GLN A 120 0.94 10.70 -6.68
C GLN A 120 1.43 11.34 -7.99
N GLY A 121 1.39 10.59 -9.09
CA GLY A 121 1.69 11.14 -10.41
C GLY A 121 0.70 12.24 -10.80
N ILE A 122 -0.58 12.08 -10.46
CA ILE A 122 -1.62 13.09 -10.69
C ILE A 122 -1.34 14.33 -9.84
N PHE A 123 -1.09 14.17 -8.53
CA PHE A 123 -0.84 15.31 -7.61
C PHE A 123 0.40 16.10 -8.00
N VAL A 124 1.51 15.43 -8.28
CA VAL A 124 2.78 16.07 -8.68
C VAL A 124 2.61 16.88 -9.98
N ASN A 125 1.81 16.38 -10.92
CA ASN A 125 1.57 17.01 -12.20
C ASN A 125 0.36 17.94 -12.25
N PHE A 126 -0.37 18.12 -11.16
CA PHE A 126 -1.60 18.93 -11.13
C PHE A 126 -1.43 20.32 -11.80
N LYS A 127 -0.42 21.09 -11.37
CA LYS A 127 -0.17 22.43 -11.95
C LYS A 127 0.22 22.39 -13.42
N ASN A 128 0.96 21.36 -13.83
CA ASN A 128 1.35 21.19 -15.23
C ASN A 128 0.11 20.90 -16.10
N VAL A 129 -0.73 19.97 -15.67
CA VAL A 129 -1.97 19.61 -16.36
C VAL A 129 -2.92 20.80 -16.42
N GLN A 130 -3.12 21.50 -15.31
CA GLN A 130 -3.97 22.68 -15.23
C GLN A 130 -3.52 23.75 -16.25
N ARG A 131 -2.22 24.05 -16.30
CA ARG A 131 -1.65 25.05 -17.21
C ARG A 131 -1.77 24.63 -18.66
N THR A 132 -1.39 23.41 -18.99
CA THR A 132 -1.37 22.93 -20.39
C THR A 132 -2.76 22.70 -20.95
N SER A 133 -3.70 22.23 -20.14
CA SER A 133 -5.10 22.04 -20.52
C SER A 133 -5.95 23.32 -20.40
N ARG A 134 -5.39 24.40 -19.79
CA ARG A 134 -6.10 25.65 -19.51
C ARG A 134 -7.36 25.48 -18.68
N LYS A 135 -7.39 24.47 -17.81
CA LYS A 135 -8.53 24.18 -16.94
C LYS A 135 -8.54 25.07 -15.70
N LYS A 136 -9.74 25.36 -15.25
CA LYS A 136 -10.01 25.92 -13.92
C LYS A 136 -10.74 24.86 -13.11
N ILE A 137 -10.57 24.87 -11.80
CA ILE A 137 -11.38 24.00 -10.92
C ILE A 137 -12.86 24.40 -11.04
N PRO A 138 -13.80 23.44 -11.00
CA PRO A 138 -13.54 22.02 -10.79
C PRO A 138 -13.15 21.25 -12.07
N PHE A 139 -12.23 20.31 -11.97
CA PHE A 139 -11.91 19.36 -13.01
C PHE A 139 -11.23 18.11 -12.46
N GLY A 140 -11.32 17.01 -13.17
CA GLY A 140 -10.68 15.75 -12.83
C GLY A 140 -9.44 15.49 -13.68
N ILE A 141 -8.48 14.78 -13.09
CA ILE A 141 -7.31 14.25 -13.79
C ILE A 141 -7.32 12.73 -13.59
N GLY A 142 -7.37 12.00 -14.71
CA GLY A 142 -7.36 10.54 -14.69
C GLY A 142 -6.10 9.96 -15.27
N GLN A 143 -5.65 8.85 -14.70
CA GLN A 143 -4.55 8.05 -15.21
C GLN A 143 -4.91 6.57 -15.20
N ILE A 144 -4.56 5.88 -16.28
CA ILE A 144 -4.55 4.41 -16.37
C ILE A 144 -3.10 4.00 -16.55
N GLY A 145 -2.64 3.01 -15.78
CA GLY A 145 -1.28 2.54 -15.91
C GLY A 145 -0.88 1.48 -14.91
N LYS A 146 0.33 0.97 -15.08
CA LYS A 146 0.91 -0.03 -14.21
C LYS A 146 1.24 0.54 -12.83
N SER A 147 0.94 -0.27 -11.81
CA SER A 147 1.35 -0.07 -10.42
C SER A 147 1.99 -1.34 -9.86
N PHE A 148 2.79 -1.20 -8.82
CA PHE A 148 3.66 -2.26 -8.34
C PHE A 148 3.65 -2.32 -6.82
N ARG A 149 3.31 -3.47 -6.27
CA ARG A 149 3.39 -3.72 -4.83
C ARG A 149 4.16 -5.00 -4.57
N ASN A 150 5.18 -4.96 -3.75
CA ASN A 150 6.01 -6.13 -3.42
C ASN A 150 5.24 -7.08 -2.49
N GLU A 151 4.13 -7.62 -3.00
CA GLU A 151 3.28 -8.55 -2.28
C GLU A 151 4.06 -9.79 -1.84
N ILE A 152 3.93 -10.14 -0.57
CA ILE A 152 4.65 -11.26 0.03
C ILE A 152 4.04 -12.58 -0.37
N THR A 153 2.70 -12.63 -0.37
CA THR A 153 1.91 -13.80 -0.77
C THR A 153 1.00 -13.46 -1.95
N PRO A 154 1.53 -13.34 -3.18
CA PRO A 154 0.68 -13.25 -4.35
C PRO A 154 -0.25 -14.47 -4.42
N GLY A 155 -1.47 -14.27 -4.87
CA GLY A 155 -2.42 -15.35 -4.86
C GLY A 155 -3.73 -15.04 -5.59
N ASN A 156 -4.67 -15.98 -5.52
CA ASN A 156 -5.97 -15.87 -6.15
C ASN A 156 -5.87 -15.52 -7.65
N PHE A 157 -4.97 -16.20 -8.35
CA PHE A 157 -4.69 -16.01 -9.78
C PHE A 157 -4.29 -14.56 -10.08
N THR A 158 -5.14 -13.76 -10.70
CA THR A 158 -4.87 -12.35 -11.08
C THR A 158 -5.30 -11.33 -10.03
N PHE A 159 -5.94 -11.75 -8.94
CA PHE A 159 -6.49 -10.81 -7.93
C PHE A 159 -5.43 -10.19 -7.02
N ARG A 160 -4.33 -10.90 -6.78
CA ARG A 160 -3.22 -10.38 -5.97
C ARG A 160 -1.89 -10.66 -6.66
N THR A 161 -1.44 -9.71 -7.46
CA THR A 161 -0.20 -9.77 -8.22
C THR A 161 0.73 -8.62 -7.81
N ARG A 162 2.02 -8.76 -8.09
CA ARG A 162 3.02 -7.72 -7.80
C ARG A 162 3.03 -6.58 -8.80
N GLU A 163 2.56 -6.85 -10.02
CA GLU A 163 2.34 -5.87 -11.09
C GLU A 163 0.89 -5.95 -11.51
N PHE A 164 0.21 -4.81 -11.54
CA PHE A 164 -1.20 -4.73 -11.92
C PHE A 164 -1.48 -3.43 -12.65
N GLU A 165 -2.61 -3.34 -13.30
CA GLU A 165 -3.10 -2.09 -13.88
C GLU A 165 -4.09 -1.44 -12.94
N GLN A 166 -4.01 -0.13 -12.85
CA GLN A 166 -4.87 0.69 -12.02
C GLN A 166 -5.40 1.87 -12.84
N MET A 167 -6.63 2.24 -12.57
CA MET A 167 -7.24 3.45 -13.09
C MET A 167 -7.68 4.30 -11.91
N GLU A 168 -7.19 5.53 -11.85
CA GLU A 168 -7.54 6.50 -10.83
C GLU A 168 -7.96 7.81 -11.46
N LEU A 169 -8.94 8.46 -10.85
CA LEU A 169 -9.43 9.79 -11.21
C LEU A 169 -9.47 10.63 -9.94
N GLU A 170 -8.65 11.67 -9.90
CA GLU A 170 -8.67 12.66 -8.84
C GLU A 170 -9.45 13.89 -9.31
N PHE A 171 -10.53 14.20 -8.60
CA PHE A 171 -11.37 15.36 -8.91
C PHE A 171 -11.08 16.51 -7.95
N PHE A 172 -10.71 17.64 -8.53
CA PHE A 172 -10.28 18.83 -7.79
C PHE A 172 -11.39 19.88 -7.83
N CYS A 173 -11.93 20.25 -6.68
CA CYS A 173 -12.93 21.30 -6.52
C CYS A 173 -12.50 22.35 -5.49
N GLU A 174 -13.24 23.43 -5.38
CA GLU A 174 -13.02 24.43 -4.34
C GLU A 174 -13.31 23.83 -2.96
N PRO A 175 -12.48 24.08 -1.94
CA PRO A 175 -12.74 23.60 -0.57
C PRO A 175 -14.13 23.97 -0.07
N GLY A 176 -14.86 22.97 0.43
CA GLY A 176 -16.23 23.13 0.94
C GLY A 176 -17.33 22.99 -0.11
N THR A 177 -17.00 22.74 -1.38
CA THR A 177 -18.00 22.48 -2.45
C THR A 177 -18.06 20.99 -2.85
N ASP A 178 -17.35 20.12 -2.17
CA ASP A 178 -17.24 18.69 -2.46
C ASP A 178 -18.61 18.00 -2.52
N LEU A 179 -19.52 18.29 -1.62
CA LEU A 179 -20.87 17.70 -1.61
C LEU A 179 -21.72 18.09 -2.82
N GLU A 180 -21.48 19.26 -3.43
CA GLU A 180 -22.18 19.69 -4.63
C GLU A 180 -21.81 18.85 -5.86
N TRP A 181 -20.59 18.27 -5.84
CA TRP A 181 -20.04 17.49 -6.95
C TRP A 181 -20.23 15.97 -6.79
N PHE A 182 -20.72 15.53 -5.62
CA PHE A 182 -21.01 14.13 -5.31
C PHE A 182 -22.42 13.66 -5.77
N GLN A 183 -23.20 14.51 -6.42
CA GLN A 183 -24.57 14.22 -6.88
C GLN A 183 -24.63 13.57 -8.25
#